data_9d83ecb5990919f80bf63b3703754da1
#
_entry.id   9d83ecb5990919f80bf63b3703754da1
#
_cell.length_a   1.000
_cell.length_b   1.000
_cell.length_c   1.000
_cell.angle_alpha   90.00
_cell.angle_beta   90.00
_cell.angle_gamma   90.00
#
_symmetry.space_group_name_H-M   'P 1'
#
loop_
_entity.id
_entity.type
_entity.pdbx_description
1 polymer ?
#
loop_
_entity_poly.entity_id
_entity_poly.type
_entity_poly.pdbx_seq_one_letter_code
_entity_poly.pdbx_strand_id
1 'polypeptide(L)'
;LKKVSIIDVAKEASVSVSTVSLVLRQKGKISDATIEKVQAAIQRLGYVHNVAAANLRASTSNLIGLILCDFSDSYTVKVMASVVKELEKKGFMLFLGQPHDDEASLERCLLSFKQQGVAGIIYLTSDTVNPTVPERLRHCPLPFVVVSQTLISETCNLVMRDNRQAAALATRYLLDRGHRNIGYIGGEADSLLRTQRLQGLRASLLQNGIAHKDELAPACSDDTFAASLATRHLLEKNNTLTALLCHSSTALIGCLNGIQQVGRTLGKDLFLTQQVALVGFEDMLQVNLTSPSLTYVSSASEETGRQAVELIVSNIRDPGLPRQRILLSGELVVRESA
;
A
#
# COMPACT_ATOMS: atom_id res chain seq x y z
N LEU A 1 -30.64 22.60 19.96
CA LEU A 1 -29.52 23.53 20.15
C LEU A 1 -29.31 24.30 18.85
N LYS A 2 -29.41 25.64 18.90
CA LYS A 2 -29.21 26.49 17.71
C LYS A 2 -27.73 26.38 17.28
N LYS A 3 -27.49 25.94 16.07
CA LYS A 3 -26.12 25.76 15.51
C LYS A 3 -25.52 27.18 15.33
N VAL A 4 -24.37 27.44 15.97
CA VAL A 4 -23.63 28.70 15.82
C VAL A 4 -23.20 28.89 14.36
N SER A 5 -23.44 30.07 13.83
CA SER A 5 -23.16 30.42 12.42
C SER A 5 -21.96 31.35 12.32
N ILE A 6 -21.40 31.48 11.11
CA ILE A 6 -20.33 32.47 10.81
C ILE A 6 -20.78 33.91 11.08
N ILE A 7 -22.09 34.17 10.99
CA ILE A 7 -22.67 35.51 11.31
C ILE A 7 -22.56 35.78 12.80
N ASP A 8 -22.76 34.78 13.65
CA ASP A 8 -22.65 34.94 15.10
C ASP A 8 -21.19 35.22 15.51
N VAL A 9 -20.22 34.54 14.86
CA VAL A 9 -18.77 34.82 15.03
C VAL A 9 -18.43 36.24 14.62
N ALA A 10 -18.95 36.70 13.47
CA ALA A 10 -18.71 38.04 12.97
C ALA A 10 -19.22 39.13 13.93
N LYS A 11 -20.41 38.91 14.50
CA LYS A 11 -21.00 39.79 15.53
C LYS A 11 -20.16 39.82 16.81
N GLU A 12 -19.77 38.64 17.31
CA GLU A 12 -18.98 38.51 18.55
C GLU A 12 -17.60 39.15 18.42
N ALA A 13 -16.94 38.96 17.25
CA ALA A 13 -15.64 39.55 16.96
C ALA A 13 -15.70 41.04 16.51
N SER A 14 -16.92 41.60 16.34
CA SER A 14 -17.14 42.97 15.80
C SER A 14 -16.45 43.20 14.46
N VAL A 15 -16.53 42.23 13.55
CA VAL A 15 -15.97 42.30 12.18
C VAL A 15 -17.01 41.87 11.15
N SER A 16 -16.69 42.08 9.85
CA SER A 16 -17.56 41.59 8.78
C SER A 16 -17.47 40.06 8.61
N VAL A 17 -18.53 39.44 8.09
CA VAL A 17 -18.54 38.01 7.73
C VAL A 17 -17.42 37.69 6.73
N SER A 18 -17.10 38.58 5.81
CA SER A 18 -15.98 38.44 4.87
C SER A 18 -14.64 38.40 5.60
N THR A 19 -14.45 39.21 6.63
CA THR A 19 -13.23 39.20 7.45
C THR A 19 -13.09 37.87 8.19
N VAL A 20 -14.15 37.36 8.81
CA VAL A 20 -14.13 36.02 9.44
C VAL A 20 -13.77 34.94 8.42
N SER A 21 -14.37 35.00 7.22
CA SER A 21 -14.07 34.03 6.14
C SER A 21 -12.63 34.09 5.68
N LEU A 22 -12.00 35.28 5.61
CA LEU A 22 -10.60 35.45 5.26
C LEU A 22 -9.68 34.90 6.35
N VAL A 23 -9.99 35.14 7.63
CA VAL A 23 -9.24 34.58 8.76
C VAL A 23 -9.30 33.04 8.76
N LEU A 24 -10.49 32.47 8.57
CA LEU A 24 -10.68 31.01 8.51
C LEU A 24 -9.93 30.34 7.36
N ARG A 25 -9.75 31.06 6.23
CA ARG A 25 -9.02 30.58 5.05
C ARG A 25 -7.53 30.92 5.06
N GLN A 26 -7.06 31.64 6.09
CA GLN A 26 -5.68 32.15 6.16
C GLN A 26 -5.25 32.93 4.91
N LYS A 27 -6.18 33.69 4.31
CA LYS A 27 -5.96 34.47 3.08
C LYS A 27 -6.18 35.97 3.35
N GLY A 28 -5.44 36.79 2.60
CA GLY A 28 -5.54 38.26 2.69
C GLY A 28 -4.59 38.88 3.74
N LYS A 29 -4.41 40.20 3.65
CA LYS A 29 -3.65 40.96 4.66
C LYS A 29 -4.60 41.38 5.76
N ILE A 30 -4.69 40.59 6.82
CA ILE A 30 -5.47 40.88 8.03
C ILE A 30 -4.48 41.08 9.17
N SER A 31 -4.73 42.09 10.01
CA SER A 31 -3.87 42.36 11.16
C SER A 31 -3.96 41.26 12.20
N ASP A 32 -2.85 40.99 12.90
CA ASP A 32 -2.79 39.98 13.94
C ASP A 32 -3.84 40.20 15.03
N ALA A 33 -4.05 41.45 15.42
CA ALA A 33 -5.09 41.80 16.39
C ALA A 33 -6.51 41.42 15.94
N THR A 34 -6.81 41.46 14.63
CA THR A 34 -8.09 41.03 14.08
C THR A 34 -8.19 39.50 14.05
N ILE A 35 -7.09 38.83 13.71
CA ILE A 35 -7.01 37.35 13.73
C ILE A 35 -7.28 36.86 15.14
N GLU A 36 -6.63 37.41 16.16
CA GLU A 36 -6.82 37.04 17.56
C GLU A 36 -8.27 37.24 18.03
N LYS A 37 -8.90 38.36 17.69
CA LYS A 37 -10.31 38.63 18.01
C LYS A 37 -11.24 37.58 17.42
N VAL A 38 -11.04 37.23 16.15
CA VAL A 38 -11.87 36.21 15.48
C VAL A 38 -11.63 34.85 16.08
N GLN A 39 -10.39 34.45 16.37
CA GLN A 39 -10.06 33.17 16.99
C GLN A 39 -10.67 33.05 18.41
N ALA A 40 -10.58 34.10 19.20
CA ALA A 40 -11.21 34.16 20.54
C ALA A 40 -12.74 34.03 20.44
N ALA A 41 -13.38 34.67 19.46
CA ALA A 41 -14.83 34.55 19.24
C ALA A 41 -15.21 33.12 18.81
N ILE A 42 -14.44 32.48 17.95
CA ILE A 42 -14.64 31.08 17.53
C ILE A 42 -14.57 30.15 18.72
N GLN A 43 -13.56 30.28 19.59
CA GLN A 43 -13.40 29.46 20.80
C GLN A 43 -14.55 29.68 21.80
N ARG A 44 -14.90 30.92 22.04
CA ARG A 44 -15.96 31.29 23.02
C ARG A 44 -17.32 30.76 22.61
N LEU A 45 -17.65 30.83 21.33
CA LEU A 45 -18.91 30.39 20.77
C LEU A 45 -18.95 28.89 20.46
N GLY A 46 -17.82 28.18 20.51
CA GLY A 46 -17.74 26.80 20.06
C GLY A 46 -18.06 26.65 18.57
N TYR A 47 -17.75 27.68 17.76
CA TYR A 47 -18.05 27.63 16.32
C TYR A 47 -17.17 26.61 15.62
N VAL A 48 -17.80 25.66 14.95
CA VAL A 48 -17.13 24.72 14.06
C VAL A 48 -17.34 25.18 12.63
N HIS A 49 -16.23 25.48 11.93
CA HIS A 49 -16.28 25.88 10.52
C HIS A 49 -16.90 24.77 9.67
N ASN A 50 -18.03 25.08 9.02
CA ASN A 50 -18.65 24.13 8.10
C ASN A 50 -17.89 24.14 6.76
N VAL A 51 -16.86 23.30 6.69
CA VAL A 51 -16.00 23.16 5.51
C VAL A 51 -16.81 22.68 4.29
N ALA A 52 -17.84 21.86 4.47
CA ALA A 52 -18.71 21.41 3.38
C ALA A 52 -19.46 22.59 2.74
N ALA A 53 -20.01 23.51 3.54
CA ALA A 53 -20.67 24.71 3.02
C ALA A 53 -19.68 25.71 2.39
N ALA A 54 -18.44 25.73 2.86
CA ALA A 54 -17.38 26.56 2.26
C ALA A 54 -16.89 25.96 0.93
N ASN A 55 -16.76 24.65 0.83
CA ASN A 55 -16.37 23.92 -0.37
C ASN A 55 -17.44 24.04 -1.48
N LEU A 56 -18.72 23.97 -1.12
CA LEU A 56 -19.81 24.24 -2.07
C LEU A 56 -19.74 25.62 -2.73
N ARG A 57 -19.29 26.64 -1.99
CA ARG A 57 -19.11 28.01 -2.52
C ARG A 57 -17.82 28.19 -3.32
N ALA A 58 -16.80 27.39 -3.04
CA ALA A 58 -15.47 27.54 -3.63
C ALA A 58 -15.22 26.56 -4.79
N SER A 59 -16.14 25.66 -5.10
CA SER A 59 -15.99 24.53 -6.06
C SER A 59 -14.73 23.70 -5.82
N THR A 60 -14.22 23.67 -4.58
CA THR A 60 -13.02 22.93 -4.21
C THR A 60 -13.34 22.04 -3.02
N SER A 61 -13.04 20.75 -3.17
CA SER A 61 -13.17 19.78 -2.07
C SER A 61 -11.80 19.47 -1.49
N ASN A 62 -11.74 19.29 -0.18
CA ASN A 62 -10.55 18.77 0.50
C ASN A 62 -10.67 17.28 0.85
N LEU A 63 -11.60 16.56 0.21
CA LEU A 63 -11.80 15.13 0.42
C LEU A 63 -11.17 14.33 -0.73
N ILE A 64 -10.39 13.32 -0.39
CA ILE A 64 -9.90 12.31 -1.33
C ILE A 64 -10.55 10.98 -0.97
N GLY A 65 -11.15 10.33 -1.97
CA GLY A 65 -11.67 8.98 -1.83
C GLY A 65 -10.55 7.96 -1.91
N LEU A 66 -10.52 7.03 -0.98
CA LEU A 66 -9.68 5.84 -1.07
C LEU A 66 -10.59 4.62 -1.19
N ILE A 67 -10.45 3.89 -2.28
CA ILE A 67 -11.10 2.61 -2.47
C ILE A 67 -10.08 1.52 -2.15
N LEU A 68 -10.47 0.63 -1.25
CA LEU A 68 -9.65 -0.45 -0.73
C LEU A 68 -10.45 -1.74 -0.77
N CYS A 69 -9.95 -2.77 -1.45
CA CYS A 69 -10.64 -4.05 -1.58
C CYS A 69 -10.40 -4.99 -0.40
N ASP A 70 -9.20 -4.95 0.20
CA ASP A 70 -8.82 -5.88 1.26
C ASP A 70 -7.99 -5.19 2.36
N PHE A 71 -8.32 -5.48 3.63
CA PHE A 71 -7.58 -5.05 4.82
C PHE A 71 -6.66 -6.11 5.40
N SER A 72 -6.71 -7.34 4.90
CA SER A 72 -5.91 -8.45 5.45
C SER A 72 -4.44 -8.36 5.06
N ASP A 73 -4.14 -7.69 3.95
CA ASP A 73 -2.78 -7.51 3.45
C ASP A 73 -2.04 -6.38 4.18
N SER A 74 -0.89 -6.70 4.77
CA SER A 74 -0.07 -5.75 5.52
C SER A 74 0.49 -4.61 4.66
N TYR A 75 0.79 -4.87 3.39
CA TYR A 75 1.21 -3.85 2.43
C TYR A 75 0.13 -2.79 2.23
N THR A 76 -1.09 -3.24 1.98
CA THR A 76 -2.25 -2.38 1.78
C THR A 76 -2.50 -1.45 2.97
N VAL A 77 -2.44 -1.99 4.19
CA VAL A 77 -2.59 -1.20 5.42
C VAL A 77 -1.49 -0.14 5.56
N LYS A 78 -0.24 -0.47 5.24
CA LYS A 78 0.89 0.48 5.28
C LYS A 78 0.79 1.56 4.22
N VAL A 79 0.39 1.20 3.00
CA VAL A 79 0.13 2.18 1.92
C VAL A 79 -0.97 3.14 2.36
N MET A 80 -2.08 2.63 2.90
CA MET A 80 -3.17 3.46 3.42
C MET A 80 -2.68 4.42 4.52
N ALA A 81 -1.89 3.93 5.48
CA ALA A 81 -1.34 4.78 6.54
C ALA A 81 -0.45 5.90 5.97
N SER A 82 0.36 5.60 4.96
CA SER A 82 1.16 6.60 4.25
C SER A 82 0.28 7.60 3.49
N VAL A 83 -0.75 7.13 2.79
CA VAL A 83 -1.72 8.01 2.10
C VAL A 83 -2.37 8.99 3.07
N VAL A 84 -2.84 8.52 4.23
CA VAL A 84 -3.45 9.38 5.27
C VAL A 84 -2.46 10.47 5.71
N LYS A 85 -1.24 10.08 6.07
CA LYS A 85 -0.17 10.98 6.51
C LYS A 85 0.17 12.05 5.46
N GLU A 86 0.27 11.66 4.19
CA GLU A 86 0.62 12.57 3.10
C GLU A 86 -0.54 13.49 2.70
N LEU A 87 -1.80 13.02 2.75
CA LEU A 87 -2.98 13.83 2.53
C LEU A 87 -3.12 14.91 3.60
N GLU A 88 -2.90 14.57 4.88
CA GLU A 88 -2.93 15.51 5.99
C GLU A 88 -1.94 16.67 5.79
N LYS A 89 -0.70 16.39 5.38
CA LYS A 89 0.32 17.42 5.07
C LYS A 89 -0.13 18.38 3.97
N LYS A 90 -0.98 17.93 3.06
CA LYS A 90 -1.49 18.73 1.93
C LYS A 90 -2.87 19.36 2.23
N GLY A 91 -3.40 19.20 3.44
CA GLY A 91 -4.68 19.74 3.89
C GLY A 91 -5.91 18.99 3.36
N PHE A 92 -5.73 17.75 2.90
CA PHE A 92 -6.82 16.86 2.50
C PHE A 92 -7.21 15.90 3.61
N MET A 93 -8.45 15.44 3.57
CA MET A 93 -8.99 14.37 4.42
C MET A 93 -9.32 13.15 3.57
N LEU A 94 -9.18 11.97 4.17
CA LEU A 94 -9.51 10.71 3.53
C LEU A 94 -10.99 10.36 3.75
N PHE A 95 -11.66 9.94 2.68
CA PHE A 95 -12.96 9.29 2.73
C PHE A 95 -12.82 7.86 2.21
N LEU A 96 -12.90 6.89 3.11
CA LEU A 96 -12.66 5.48 2.81
C LEU A 96 -13.91 4.81 2.27
N GLY A 97 -13.76 4.05 1.18
CA GLY A 97 -14.75 3.15 0.64
C GLY A 97 -14.19 1.74 0.50
N GLN A 98 -14.95 0.76 0.96
CA GLN A 98 -14.64 -0.66 0.79
C GLN A 98 -15.81 -1.32 0.06
N PRO A 99 -15.77 -1.36 -1.29
CA PRO A 99 -16.74 -2.14 -2.02
C PRO A 99 -16.48 -3.63 -1.83
N HIS A 100 -17.52 -4.44 -1.90
CA HIS A 100 -17.39 -5.88 -2.10
C HIS A 100 -16.92 -6.16 -3.53
N ASP A 101 -16.56 -7.43 -3.83
CA ASP A 101 -16.02 -7.85 -5.13
C ASP A 101 -17.07 -7.85 -6.26
N ASP A 102 -18.03 -6.91 -6.22
CA ASP A 102 -19.06 -6.77 -7.25
C ASP A 102 -19.12 -5.33 -7.78
N GLU A 103 -19.44 -5.19 -9.08
CA GLU A 103 -19.54 -3.89 -9.75
C GLU A 103 -20.60 -2.98 -9.13
N ALA A 104 -21.70 -3.52 -8.62
CA ALA A 104 -22.79 -2.73 -8.04
C ALA A 104 -22.33 -2.09 -6.71
N SER A 105 -21.52 -2.79 -5.93
CA SER A 105 -20.92 -2.25 -4.70
C SER A 105 -19.93 -1.12 -5.01
N LEU A 106 -19.10 -1.29 -6.02
CA LEU A 106 -18.19 -0.23 -6.48
C LEU A 106 -18.99 1.00 -6.97
N GLU A 107 -20.05 0.80 -7.73
CA GLU A 107 -20.90 1.88 -8.22
C GLU A 107 -21.53 2.68 -7.07
N ARG A 108 -22.07 2.00 -6.05
CA ARG A 108 -22.60 2.65 -4.84
C ARG A 108 -21.51 3.45 -4.10
N CYS A 109 -20.29 2.91 -4.02
CA CYS A 109 -19.15 3.60 -3.43
C CYS A 109 -18.81 4.89 -4.21
N LEU A 110 -18.69 4.82 -5.52
CA LEU A 110 -18.42 5.97 -6.39
C LEU A 110 -19.52 7.02 -6.31
N LEU A 111 -20.79 6.60 -6.26
CA LEU A 111 -21.92 7.50 -6.06
C LEU A 111 -21.83 8.23 -4.73
N SER A 112 -21.50 7.52 -3.66
CA SER A 112 -21.30 8.11 -2.33
C SER A 112 -20.16 9.13 -2.34
N PHE A 113 -19.05 8.83 -3.01
CA PHE A 113 -17.93 9.77 -3.17
C PHE A 113 -18.36 11.05 -3.89
N LYS A 114 -19.12 10.91 -4.98
CA LYS A 114 -19.69 12.04 -5.72
C LYS A 114 -20.62 12.89 -4.84
N GLN A 115 -21.50 12.25 -4.06
CA GLN A 115 -22.44 12.93 -3.16
C GLN A 115 -21.72 13.70 -2.04
N GLN A 116 -20.59 13.19 -1.55
CA GLN A 116 -19.76 13.85 -0.54
C GLN A 116 -18.80 14.88 -1.13
N GLY A 117 -18.78 15.04 -2.45
CA GLY A 117 -17.91 16.01 -3.13
C GLY A 117 -16.43 15.65 -3.06
N VAL A 118 -16.08 14.37 -3.17
CA VAL A 118 -14.69 13.91 -3.26
C VAL A 118 -14.02 14.52 -4.48
N ALA A 119 -12.82 15.06 -4.33
CA ALA A 119 -12.08 15.75 -5.39
C ALA A 119 -11.30 14.81 -6.32
N GLY A 120 -10.93 13.64 -5.83
CA GLY A 120 -10.20 12.63 -6.59
C GLY A 120 -10.18 11.30 -5.85
N ILE A 121 -9.76 10.24 -6.53
CA ILE A 121 -9.84 8.87 -6.04
C ILE A 121 -8.48 8.20 -6.10
N ILE A 122 -8.06 7.55 -5.01
CA ILE A 122 -6.97 6.58 -4.99
C ILE A 122 -7.62 5.20 -4.91
N TYR A 123 -7.28 4.31 -5.85
CA TYR A 123 -7.82 2.95 -5.91
C TYR A 123 -6.70 1.94 -5.65
N LEU A 124 -6.77 1.25 -4.51
CA LEU A 124 -5.86 0.16 -4.16
C LEU A 124 -6.46 -1.17 -4.62
N THR A 125 -5.79 -1.82 -5.57
CA THR A 125 -6.18 -3.16 -6.03
C THR A 125 -5.65 -4.23 -5.07
N SER A 126 -6.39 -5.33 -4.92
CA SER A 126 -5.83 -6.55 -4.31
C SER A 126 -5.27 -7.48 -5.40
N ASP A 127 -4.39 -8.40 -4.99
CA ASP A 127 -3.85 -9.40 -5.93
C ASP A 127 -4.84 -10.52 -6.28
N THR A 128 -5.89 -10.66 -5.47
CA THR A 128 -6.94 -11.67 -5.65
C THR A 128 -7.99 -11.27 -6.68
N VAL A 129 -8.04 -9.99 -7.05
CA VAL A 129 -8.98 -9.46 -8.02
C VAL A 129 -8.29 -9.36 -9.38
N ASN A 130 -9.03 -9.68 -10.44
CA ASN A 130 -8.58 -9.52 -11.82
C ASN A 130 -7.90 -8.16 -12.00
N PRO A 131 -6.62 -8.09 -12.43
CA PRO A 131 -5.80 -6.87 -12.41
C PRO A 131 -6.20 -5.87 -13.50
N THR A 132 -7.48 -5.65 -13.69
CA THR A 132 -8.03 -4.65 -14.60
C THR A 132 -8.55 -3.46 -13.82
N VAL A 133 -8.35 -2.26 -14.37
CA VAL A 133 -9.04 -1.08 -13.83
C VAL A 133 -10.53 -1.27 -14.07
N PRO A 134 -11.38 -1.27 -13.03
CA PRO A 134 -12.82 -1.42 -13.21
C PRO A 134 -13.38 -0.42 -14.22
N GLU A 135 -14.28 -0.87 -15.10
CA GLU A 135 -14.83 -0.02 -16.15
C GLU A 135 -15.55 1.19 -15.57
N ARG A 136 -16.25 1.02 -14.47
CA ARG A 136 -16.92 2.11 -13.74
C ARG A 136 -15.96 3.19 -13.27
N LEU A 137 -14.75 2.82 -12.84
CA LEU A 137 -13.74 3.79 -12.45
C LEU A 137 -13.17 4.54 -13.66
N ARG A 138 -12.97 3.86 -14.79
CA ARG A 138 -12.54 4.48 -16.06
C ARG A 138 -13.51 5.53 -16.59
N HIS A 139 -14.81 5.32 -16.39
CA HIS A 139 -15.86 6.26 -16.78
C HIS A 139 -16.22 7.29 -15.70
N CYS A 140 -15.55 7.23 -14.54
CA CYS A 140 -15.74 8.22 -13.49
C CYS A 140 -15.14 9.58 -13.93
N PRO A 141 -15.88 10.69 -13.78
CA PRO A 141 -15.39 12.00 -14.17
C PRO A 141 -14.33 12.56 -13.21
N LEU A 142 -14.13 11.93 -12.05
CA LEU A 142 -13.13 12.35 -11.09
C LEU A 142 -11.73 11.86 -11.50
N PRO A 143 -10.68 12.65 -11.29
CA PRO A 143 -9.31 12.16 -11.43
C PRO A 143 -9.08 10.98 -10.50
N PHE A 144 -8.36 9.97 -10.99
CA PHE A 144 -8.01 8.81 -10.17
C PHE A 144 -6.58 8.34 -10.40
N VAL A 145 -6.03 7.71 -9.38
CA VAL A 145 -4.73 7.03 -9.38
C VAL A 145 -4.95 5.61 -8.92
N VAL A 146 -4.37 4.66 -9.64
CA VAL A 146 -4.38 3.25 -9.25
C VAL A 146 -3.07 2.93 -8.53
N VAL A 147 -3.17 2.25 -7.41
CA VAL A 147 -2.05 1.61 -6.73
C VAL A 147 -2.23 0.12 -6.86
N SER A 148 -1.28 -0.55 -7.46
CA SER A 148 -1.36 -1.99 -7.73
C SER A 148 -0.03 -2.67 -7.52
N GLN A 149 -0.07 -3.93 -7.14
CA GLN A 149 1.14 -4.76 -7.10
C GLN A 149 1.46 -5.36 -8.48
N THR A 150 0.47 -5.53 -9.34
CA THR A 150 0.61 -6.36 -10.56
C THR A 150 0.06 -5.74 -11.82
N LEU A 151 -0.88 -4.78 -11.71
CA LEU A 151 -1.57 -4.19 -12.86
C LEU A 151 -0.60 -3.42 -13.76
N ILE A 152 -0.66 -3.67 -15.05
CA ILE A 152 -0.02 -2.85 -16.09
C ILE A 152 -1.13 -2.19 -16.90
N SER A 153 -1.23 -0.86 -16.84
CA SER A 153 -2.23 -0.10 -17.60
C SER A 153 -1.61 1.17 -18.18
N GLU A 154 -1.98 1.49 -19.41
CA GLU A 154 -1.60 2.74 -20.09
C GLU A 154 -2.70 3.79 -20.00
N THR A 155 -3.86 3.42 -19.47
CA THR A 155 -5.05 4.27 -19.49
C THR A 155 -5.26 5.11 -18.24
N CYS A 156 -4.42 4.93 -17.20
CA CYS A 156 -4.55 5.65 -15.93
C CYS A 156 -3.18 6.01 -15.32
N ASN A 157 -3.20 6.90 -14.34
CA ASN A 157 -2.07 7.10 -13.46
C ASN A 157 -1.90 5.88 -12.56
N LEU A 158 -0.68 5.39 -12.46
CA LEU A 158 -0.39 4.11 -11.82
C LEU A 158 0.88 4.19 -10.97
N VAL A 159 0.77 3.72 -9.73
CA VAL A 159 1.92 3.47 -8.86
C VAL A 159 2.03 1.97 -8.65
N MET A 160 3.19 1.42 -8.95
CA MET A 160 3.43 -0.02 -8.95
C MET A 160 4.69 -0.38 -8.17
N ARG A 161 4.72 -1.62 -7.70
CA ARG A 161 5.91 -2.26 -7.15
C ARG A 161 6.62 -3.11 -8.22
N ASP A 162 7.96 -3.04 -8.27
CA ASP A 162 8.76 -3.93 -9.11
C ASP A 162 9.00 -5.27 -8.41
N ASN A 163 8.03 -6.17 -8.55
CA ASN A 163 8.08 -7.51 -7.95
C ASN A 163 9.19 -8.39 -8.56
N ARG A 164 9.49 -8.17 -9.85
CA ARG A 164 10.57 -8.89 -10.52
C ARG A 164 11.93 -8.49 -9.95
N GLN A 165 12.17 -7.19 -9.83
CA GLN A 165 13.39 -6.66 -9.21
C GLN A 165 13.52 -7.10 -7.75
N ALA A 166 12.43 -7.06 -6.97
CA ALA A 166 12.44 -7.50 -5.58
C ALA A 166 12.87 -8.97 -5.44
N ALA A 167 12.30 -9.86 -6.25
CA ALA A 167 12.67 -11.27 -6.24
C ALA A 167 14.10 -11.50 -6.75
N ALA A 168 14.52 -10.76 -7.77
CA ALA A 168 15.91 -10.83 -8.26
C ALA A 168 16.91 -10.37 -7.19
N LEU A 169 16.57 -9.33 -6.43
CA LEU A 169 17.41 -8.83 -5.34
C LEU A 169 17.57 -9.87 -4.22
N ALA A 170 16.45 -10.45 -3.76
CA ALA A 170 16.46 -11.52 -2.76
C ALA A 170 17.24 -12.76 -3.23
N THR A 171 17.06 -13.16 -4.49
CA THR A 171 17.74 -14.32 -5.05
C THR A 171 19.24 -14.10 -5.16
N ARG A 172 19.68 -12.95 -5.68
CA ARG A 172 21.12 -12.62 -5.79
C ARG A 172 21.78 -12.62 -4.41
N TYR A 173 21.13 -12.03 -3.41
CA TYR A 173 21.62 -12.04 -2.04
C TYR A 173 21.88 -13.47 -1.52
N LEU A 174 20.95 -14.40 -1.77
CA LEU A 174 21.14 -15.81 -1.39
C LEU A 174 22.25 -16.49 -2.20
N LEU A 175 22.34 -16.20 -3.51
CA LEU A 175 23.40 -16.73 -4.37
C LEU A 175 24.79 -16.25 -3.96
N ASP A 176 24.93 -14.99 -3.59
CA ASP A 176 26.19 -14.39 -3.10
C ASP A 176 26.65 -15.03 -1.77
N ARG A 177 25.72 -15.59 -0.99
CA ARG A 177 25.99 -16.36 0.22
C ARG A 177 26.26 -17.85 -0.04
N GLY A 178 26.26 -18.27 -1.29
CA GLY A 178 26.57 -19.64 -1.68
C GLY A 178 25.37 -20.57 -1.82
N HIS A 179 24.14 -20.10 -1.53
CA HIS A 179 22.94 -20.92 -1.76
C HIS A 179 22.76 -21.18 -3.26
N ARG A 180 22.51 -22.44 -3.62
CA ARG A 180 22.29 -22.86 -5.03
C ARG A 180 20.93 -23.55 -5.20
N ASN A 181 20.43 -24.16 -4.15
CA ASN A 181 19.13 -24.81 -4.09
C ASN A 181 18.16 -23.90 -3.30
N ILE A 182 17.42 -23.07 -4.02
CA ILE A 182 16.51 -22.04 -3.49
C ILE A 182 15.08 -22.41 -3.88
N GLY A 183 14.22 -22.57 -2.87
CA GLY A 183 12.80 -22.80 -3.06
C GLY A 183 11.98 -21.52 -3.00
N TYR A 184 10.74 -21.58 -3.47
CA TYR A 184 9.76 -20.49 -3.37
C TYR A 184 8.44 -21.05 -2.86
N ILE A 185 7.89 -20.47 -1.80
CA ILE A 185 6.66 -20.93 -1.16
C ILE A 185 5.57 -19.87 -1.25
N GLY A 186 4.38 -20.30 -1.66
CA GLY A 186 3.17 -19.49 -1.60
C GLY A 186 2.75 -18.86 -2.91
N GLY A 187 1.58 -18.25 -2.86
CA GLY A 187 0.86 -17.68 -3.99
C GLY A 187 0.18 -18.76 -4.86
N GLU A 188 -1.03 -18.48 -5.28
CA GLU A 188 -1.79 -19.36 -6.16
C GLU A 188 -1.14 -19.48 -7.55
N ALA A 189 -1.40 -20.55 -8.26
CA ALA A 189 -0.74 -20.86 -9.52
C ALA A 189 -1.00 -19.80 -10.62
N ASP A 190 -2.13 -19.18 -10.62
CA ASP A 190 -2.59 -18.14 -11.55
C ASP A 190 -2.30 -16.70 -11.07
N SER A 191 -1.71 -16.54 -9.87
CA SER A 191 -1.34 -15.23 -9.34
C SER A 191 -0.29 -14.53 -10.20
N LEU A 192 -0.58 -13.32 -10.66
CA LEU A 192 0.38 -12.50 -11.39
C LEU A 192 1.55 -12.06 -10.51
N LEU A 193 1.31 -11.77 -9.25
CA LEU A 193 2.34 -11.43 -8.28
C LEU A 193 3.36 -12.57 -8.15
N ARG A 194 2.86 -13.80 -7.98
CA ARG A 194 3.70 -15.00 -7.99
C ARG A 194 4.50 -15.14 -9.29
N THR A 195 3.85 -14.97 -10.42
CA THR A 195 4.48 -15.05 -11.75
C THR A 195 5.62 -14.04 -11.88
N GLN A 196 5.41 -12.79 -11.51
CA GLN A 196 6.45 -11.74 -11.55
C GLN A 196 7.62 -12.06 -10.62
N ARG A 197 7.37 -12.53 -9.39
CA ARG A 197 8.41 -12.92 -8.44
C ARG A 197 9.20 -14.15 -8.93
N LEU A 198 8.54 -15.16 -9.46
CA LEU A 198 9.21 -16.33 -10.06
C LEU A 198 10.04 -15.94 -11.29
N GLN A 199 9.61 -14.98 -12.09
CA GLN A 199 10.44 -14.46 -13.20
C GLN A 199 11.74 -13.83 -12.68
N GLY A 200 11.69 -13.07 -11.59
CA GLY A 200 12.89 -12.50 -10.96
C GLY A 200 13.84 -13.57 -10.39
N LEU A 201 13.28 -14.55 -9.69
CA LEU A 201 14.02 -15.71 -9.18
C LEU A 201 14.71 -16.48 -10.34
N ARG A 202 13.94 -16.91 -11.34
CA ARG A 202 14.43 -17.68 -12.48
C ARG A 202 15.52 -16.94 -13.27
N ALA A 203 15.32 -15.64 -13.52
CA ALA A 203 16.31 -14.82 -14.20
C ALA A 203 17.63 -14.73 -13.43
N SER A 204 17.59 -14.56 -12.11
CA SER A 204 18.80 -14.49 -11.28
C SER A 204 19.51 -15.83 -11.17
N LEU A 205 18.79 -16.95 -11.08
CA LEU A 205 19.37 -18.29 -11.10
C LEU A 205 20.06 -18.56 -12.44
N LEU A 206 19.38 -18.26 -13.56
CA LEU A 206 19.91 -18.46 -14.90
C LEU A 206 21.18 -17.65 -15.16
N GLN A 207 21.24 -16.39 -14.73
CA GLN A 207 22.43 -15.55 -14.81
C GLN A 207 23.64 -16.13 -14.06
N ASN A 208 23.39 -16.99 -13.05
CA ASN A 208 24.43 -17.70 -12.30
C ASN A 208 24.63 -19.16 -12.76
N GLY A 209 24.13 -19.53 -13.95
CA GLY A 209 24.28 -20.86 -14.51
C GLY A 209 23.46 -21.97 -13.83
N ILE A 210 22.42 -21.60 -13.05
CA ILE A 210 21.59 -22.53 -12.31
C ILE A 210 20.23 -22.63 -12.98
N ALA A 211 19.84 -23.85 -13.38
CA ALA A 211 18.50 -24.10 -13.90
C ALA A 211 17.49 -24.12 -12.74
N HIS A 212 16.39 -23.38 -12.92
CA HIS A 212 15.27 -23.45 -11.98
C HIS A 212 14.53 -24.78 -12.16
N LYS A 213 14.14 -25.39 -11.03
CA LYS A 213 13.28 -26.57 -11.00
C LYS A 213 11.91 -26.18 -10.49
N ASP A 214 10.87 -26.38 -11.30
CA ASP A 214 9.49 -25.97 -10.94
C ASP A 214 8.98 -26.70 -9.68
N GLU A 215 9.49 -27.89 -9.40
CA GLU A 215 9.21 -28.63 -8.17
C GLU A 215 9.66 -27.92 -6.88
N LEU A 216 10.61 -26.98 -6.98
CA LEU A 216 11.07 -26.18 -5.85
C LEU A 216 10.19 -24.92 -5.62
N ALA A 217 9.14 -24.74 -6.38
CA ALA A 217 8.22 -23.63 -6.26
C ALA A 217 6.75 -24.09 -6.21
N PRO A 218 6.35 -24.85 -5.19
CA PRO A 218 4.96 -25.27 -5.06
C PRO A 218 4.04 -24.06 -4.88
N ALA A 219 2.94 -24.04 -5.63
CA ALA A 219 1.86 -23.07 -5.43
C ALA A 219 0.99 -23.53 -4.25
N CYS A 220 0.51 -22.59 -3.47
CA CYS A 220 -0.50 -22.85 -2.44
C CYS A 220 -1.32 -21.57 -2.20
N SER A 221 -2.48 -21.73 -1.57
CA SER A 221 -3.27 -20.60 -1.10
C SER A 221 -2.48 -19.72 -0.13
N ASP A 222 -2.81 -18.43 -0.09
CA ASP A 222 -2.10 -17.46 0.77
C ASP A 222 -2.62 -17.51 2.22
N ASP A 223 -2.52 -18.70 2.81
CA ASP A 223 -2.79 -18.95 4.21
C ASP A 223 -1.62 -19.65 4.91
N THR A 224 -1.51 -19.45 6.21
CA THR A 224 -0.41 -19.98 7.04
C THR A 224 -0.34 -21.51 7.04
N PHE A 225 -1.49 -22.18 7.03
CA PHE A 225 -1.53 -23.64 7.09
C PHE A 225 -1.08 -24.28 5.77
N ALA A 226 -1.59 -23.78 4.64
CA ALA A 226 -1.19 -24.24 3.30
C ALA A 226 0.31 -24.00 3.05
N ALA A 227 0.83 -22.84 3.43
CA ALA A 227 2.25 -22.54 3.32
C ALA A 227 3.11 -23.42 4.22
N SER A 228 2.66 -23.74 5.46
CA SER A 228 3.35 -24.65 6.34
C SER A 228 3.42 -26.07 5.77
N LEU A 229 2.30 -26.57 5.24
CA LEU A 229 2.24 -27.89 4.62
C LEU A 229 3.12 -27.99 3.37
N ALA A 230 3.06 -26.96 2.51
CA ALA A 230 3.90 -26.90 1.30
C ALA A 230 5.39 -26.87 1.66
N THR A 231 5.77 -26.10 2.67
CA THR A 231 7.15 -26.02 3.16
C THR A 231 7.64 -27.36 3.70
N ARG A 232 6.84 -28.01 4.55
CA ARG A 232 7.16 -29.32 5.09
C ARG A 232 7.38 -30.34 3.98
N HIS A 233 6.45 -30.48 3.05
CA HIS A 233 6.56 -31.41 1.94
C HIS A 233 7.78 -31.11 1.05
N LEU A 234 8.06 -29.83 0.79
CA LEU A 234 9.20 -29.44 -0.02
C LEU A 234 10.51 -29.84 0.65
N LEU A 235 10.66 -29.59 1.96
CA LEU A 235 11.87 -29.89 2.73
C LEU A 235 12.06 -31.39 2.94
N GLU A 236 10.99 -32.17 3.15
CA GLU A 236 11.04 -33.64 3.25
C GLU A 236 11.52 -34.29 1.96
N LYS A 237 11.10 -33.76 0.79
CA LYS A 237 11.50 -34.28 -0.51
C LYS A 237 12.87 -33.81 -1.00
N ASN A 238 13.35 -32.68 -0.47
CA ASN A 238 14.56 -32.00 -0.96
C ASN A 238 15.54 -31.66 0.18
N ASN A 239 16.28 -32.66 0.63
CA ASN A 239 17.24 -32.50 1.73
C ASN A 239 18.39 -31.52 1.42
N THR A 240 18.65 -31.25 0.15
CA THR A 240 19.69 -30.32 -0.33
C THR A 240 19.21 -28.87 -0.43
N LEU A 241 17.93 -28.60 -0.12
CA LEU A 241 17.40 -27.25 -0.17
C LEU A 241 17.89 -26.46 1.05
N THR A 242 18.52 -25.31 0.79
CA THR A 242 19.21 -24.49 1.82
C THR A 242 18.57 -23.12 2.03
N ALA A 243 17.70 -22.67 1.13
CA ALA A 243 17.06 -21.36 1.23
C ALA A 243 15.65 -21.36 0.67
N LEU A 244 14.80 -20.50 1.23
CA LEU A 244 13.41 -20.28 0.80
C LEU A 244 13.12 -18.78 0.61
N LEU A 245 12.41 -18.48 -0.47
CA LEU A 245 11.72 -17.20 -0.66
C LEU A 245 10.24 -17.41 -0.34
N CYS A 246 9.65 -16.50 0.44
CA CYS A 246 8.24 -16.58 0.85
C CYS A 246 7.40 -15.56 0.10
N HIS A 247 6.28 -16.01 -0.50
CA HIS A 247 5.40 -15.19 -1.32
C HIS A 247 4.85 -13.95 -0.57
N SER A 248 4.37 -14.13 0.63
CA SER A 248 3.72 -13.10 1.43
C SER A 248 4.18 -13.16 2.89
N SER A 249 3.71 -12.23 3.71
CA SER A 249 3.87 -12.28 5.16
C SER A 249 3.18 -13.50 5.77
N THR A 250 2.03 -13.87 5.26
CA THR A 250 1.28 -15.08 5.66
C THR A 250 2.06 -16.33 5.32
N ALA A 251 2.57 -16.42 4.09
CA ALA A 251 3.43 -17.53 3.67
C ALA A 251 4.72 -17.63 4.49
N LEU A 252 5.29 -16.48 4.88
CA LEU A 252 6.49 -16.45 5.74
C LEU A 252 6.26 -17.09 7.09
N ILE A 253 5.12 -16.80 7.76
CA ILE A 253 4.73 -17.45 9.02
C ILE A 253 4.54 -18.96 8.81
N GLY A 254 3.89 -19.35 7.72
CA GLY A 254 3.73 -20.75 7.35
C GLY A 254 5.06 -21.47 7.14
N CYS A 255 6.02 -20.83 6.47
CA CYS A 255 7.36 -21.37 6.28
C CYS A 255 8.10 -21.59 7.60
N LEU A 256 7.99 -20.66 8.56
CA LEU A 256 8.56 -20.84 9.91
C LEU A 256 8.03 -22.13 10.57
N ASN A 257 6.71 -22.31 10.55
CA ASN A 257 6.09 -23.51 11.10
C ASN A 257 6.52 -24.78 10.36
N GLY A 258 6.55 -24.76 9.03
CA GLY A 258 6.94 -25.91 8.22
C GLY A 258 8.40 -26.34 8.43
N ILE A 259 9.31 -25.35 8.55
CA ILE A 259 10.73 -25.60 8.87
C ILE A 259 10.88 -26.27 10.23
N GLN A 260 10.16 -25.78 11.24
CA GLN A 260 10.18 -26.34 12.59
C GLN A 260 9.62 -27.77 12.63
N GLN A 261 8.53 -28.05 11.90
CA GLN A 261 7.89 -29.38 11.86
C GLN A 261 8.79 -30.47 11.29
N VAL A 262 9.73 -30.14 10.39
CA VAL A 262 10.73 -31.09 9.88
C VAL A 262 12.00 -31.17 10.72
N GLY A 263 12.02 -30.52 11.89
CA GLY A 263 13.18 -30.50 12.80
C GLY A 263 14.35 -29.68 12.29
N ARG A 264 14.12 -28.79 11.28
CA ARG A 264 15.14 -27.87 10.81
C ARG A 264 15.01 -26.51 11.55
N THR A 265 16.04 -25.69 11.49
CA THR A 265 16.10 -24.38 12.12
C THR A 265 16.32 -23.28 11.09
N LEU A 266 15.89 -22.07 11.43
CA LEU A 266 16.27 -20.89 10.66
C LEU A 266 17.73 -20.54 10.89
N GLY A 267 18.40 -20.14 9.81
CA GLY A 267 19.77 -19.65 9.92
C GLY A 267 20.42 -19.48 8.55
N LYS A 268 21.52 -18.78 8.56
CA LYS A 268 22.29 -18.39 7.37
C LYS A 268 23.52 -19.26 7.11
N ASP A 269 23.82 -20.20 7.99
CA ASP A 269 24.99 -21.04 7.85
C ASP A 269 24.74 -22.19 6.87
N LEU A 270 25.36 -22.08 5.70
CA LEU A 270 25.25 -23.06 4.61
C LEU A 270 25.83 -24.43 4.97
N PHE A 271 26.78 -24.50 5.90
CA PHE A 271 27.46 -25.74 6.29
C PHE A 271 26.64 -26.52 7.33
N LEU A 272 25.70 -25.88 7.99
CA LEU A 272 24.76 -26.54 8.90
C LEU A 272 23.53 -27.04 8.14
N THR A 273 23.55 -28.31 7.72
CA THR A 273 22.49 -28.93 6.94
C THR A 273 21.09 -28.84 7.56
N GLN A 274 21.02 -28.60 8.86
CA GLN A 274 19.77 -28.37 9.59
C GLN A 274 19.22 -26.95 9.43
N GLN A 275 20.03 -26.00 8.93
CA GLN A 275 19.58 -24.63 8.75
C GLN A 275 18.95 -24.42 7.37
N VAL A 276 17.94 -23.54 7.33
CA VAL A 276 17.31 -23.03 6.12
C VAL A 276 17.29 -21.51 6.20
N ALA A 277 17.88 -20.85 5.21
CA ALA A 277 17.78 -19.41 5.07
C ALA A 277 16.37 -19.03 4.58
N LEU A 278 15.82 -17.95 5.13
CA LEU A 278 14.46 -17.51 4.81
C LEU A 278 14.45 -16.02 4.49
N VAL A 279 13.88 -15.66 3.32
CA VAL A 279 13.72 -14.28 2.89
C VAL A 279 12.27 -14.01 2.52
N GLY A 280 11.69 -12.94 3.09
CA GLY A 280 10.35 -12.46 2.78
C GLY A 280 10.32 -11.31 1.78
N PHE A 281 9.12 -10.89 1.37
CA PHE A 281 8.92 -9.76 0.45
C PHE A 281 8.17 -8.58 1.07
N GLU A 282 8.02 -8.54 2.36
CA GLU A 282 7.32 -7.47 3.03
C GLU A 282 7.89 -7.21 4.41
N ASP A 283 7.82 -5.96 4.80
CA ASP A 283 8.13 -5.54 6.16
C ASP A 283 6.95 -5.88 7.08
N MET A 284 7.04 -6.98 7.78
CA MET A 284 6.04 -7.36 8.79
C MET A 284 6.22 -6.52 10.05
N LEU A 285 5.14 -6.01 10.60
CA LEU A 285 5.15 -5.33 11.91
C LEU A 285 5.73 -6.21 13.03
N GLN A 286 5.63 -7.53 12.89
CA GLN A 286 6.07 -8.52 13.86
C GLN A 286 7.46 -9.13 13.60
N VAL A 287 8.17 -8.70 12.56
CA VAL A 287 9.50 -9.24 12.19
C VAL A 287 10.50 -9.15 13.34
N ASN A 288 10.34 -8.18 14.23
CA ASN A 288 11.20 -8.01 15.39
C ASN A 288 10.89 -8.97 16.55
N LEU A 289 9.79 -9.74 16.45
CA LEU A 289 9.37 -10.70 17.48
C LEU A 289 9.87 -12.13 17.20
N THR A 290 10.52 -12.36 16.06
CA THR A 290 11.08 -13.68 15.72
C THR A 290 12.56 -13.77 16.12
N SER A 291 12.99 -14.96 16.53
CA SER A 291 14.39 -15.29 16.75
C SER A 291 14.72 -16.56 15.96
N PRO A 292 15.60 -16.45 14.97
CA PRO A 292 16.29 -15.26 14.46
C PRO A 292 15.38 -14.25 13.76
N SER A 293 15.80 -12.97 13.69
CA SER A 293 15.10 -11.89 13.01
C SER A 293 15.11 -12.10 11.49
N LEU A 294 14.00 -11.73 10.81
CA LEU A 294 13.75 -12.10 9.41
C LEU A 294 14.33 -11.10 8.42
N THR A 295 15.07 -11.61 7.44
CA THR A 295 15.52 -10.88 6.24
C THR A 295 14.36 -10.74 5.27
N TYR A 296 14.22 -9.57 4.64
CA TYR A 296 13.16 -9.32 3.67
C TYR A 296 13.53 -8.25 2.64
N VAL A 297 12.81 -8.21 1.53
CA VAL A 297 12.82 -7.08 0.60
C VAL A 297 11.64 -6.19 0.93
N SER A 298 11.90 -4.91 1.20
CA SER A 298 10.88 -3.93 1.55
C SER A 298 9.86 -3.74 0.42
N SER A 299 8.62 -3.43 0.76
CA SER A 299 7.55 -3.21 -0.21
C SER A 299 7.45 -1.77 -0.71
N ALA A 300 8.33 -0.87 -0.25
CA ALA A 300 8.28 0.56 -0.53
C ALA A 300 6.89 1.19 -0.26
N SER A 301 6.14 0.68 0.73
CA SER A 301 4.75 1.06 1.00
C SER A 301 4.59 2.53 1.36
N GLU A 302 5.53 3.12 2.12
CA GLU A 302 5.50 4.55 2.44
C GLU A 302 5.67 5.41 1.19
N GLU A 303 6.61 5.06 0.34
CA GLU A 303 6.85 5.76 -0.91
C GLU A 303 5.68 5.60 -1.89
N THR A 304 5.07 4.42 -1.92
CA THR A 304 3.85 4.17 -2.71
C THR A 304 2.73 5.12 -2.33
N GLY A 305 2.44 5.26 -1.04
CA GLY A 305 1.41 6.19 -0.57
C GLY A 305 1.75 7.64 -0.88
N ARG A 306 3.00 8.04 -0.71
CA ARG A 306 3.48 9.38 -1.05
C ARG A 306 3.29 9.70 -2.54
N GLN A 307 3.72 8.81 -3.42
CA GLN A 307 3.60 8.98 -4.87
C GLN A 307 2.13 9.01 -5.32
N ALA A 308 1.30 8.16 -4.76
CA ALA A 308 -0.14 8.15 -5.07
C ALA A 308 -0.80 9.49 -4.71
N VAL A 309 -0.45 10.07 -3.54
CA VAL A 309 -0.96 11.37 -3.12
C VAL A 309 -0.41 12.52 -3.98
N GLU A 310 0.85 12.48 -4.37
CA GLU A 310 1.43 13.48 -5.26
C GLU A 310 0.73 13.48 -6.62
N LEU A 311 0.54 12.30 -7.21
CA LEU A 311 -0.14 12.16 -8.49
C LEU A 311 -1.59 12.64 -8.43
N ILE A 312 -2.37 12.22 -7.42
CA ILE A 312 -3.78 12.61 -7.35
C ILE A 312 -3.94 14.11 -7.13
N VAL A 313 -3.13 14.72 -6.26
CA VAL A 313 -3.20 16.16 -5.99
C VAL A 313 -2.75 16.97 -7.21
N SER A 314 -1.74 16.52 -7.94
CA SER A 314 -1.31 17.16 -9.19
C SER A 314 -2.42 17.11 -10.25
N ASN A 315 -3.09 15.97 -10.42
CA ASN A 315 -4.18 15.81 -11.38
C ASN A 315 -5.44 16.61 -11.01
N ILE A 316 -5.72 16.80 -9.72
CA ILE A 316 -6.81 17.68 -9.28
C ILE A 316 -6.51 19.15 -9.64
N ARG A 317 -5.24 19.57 -9.53
CA ARG A 317 -4.82 20.93 -9.85
C ARG A 317 -4.76 21.19 -11.35
N ASP A 318 -4.29 20.21 -12.10
CA ASP A 318 -4.17 20.28 -13.56
C ASP A 318 -4.60 18.94 -14.19
N PRO A 319 -5.88 18.83 -14.61
CA PRO A 319 -6.40 17.63 -15.26
C PRO A 319 -5.77 17.32 -16.62
N GLY A 320 -5.04 18.28 -17.20
CA GLY A 320 -4.35 18.12 -18.50
C GLY A 320 -2.99 17.45 -18.43
N LEU A 321 -2.49 17.14 -17.23
CA LEU A 321 -1.20 16.46 -17.08
C LEU A 321 -1.19 15.10 -17.75
N PRO A 322 -0.07 14.71 -18.40
CA PRO A 322 0.08 13.39 -18.96
C PRO A 322 0.02 12.32 -17.87
N ARG A 323 -0.55 11.18 -18.21
CA ARG A 323 -0.60 10.03 -17.30
C ARG A 323 0.79 9.54 -16.98
N GLN A 324 1.03 9.18 -15.73
CA GLN A 324 2.31 8.72 -15.22
C GLN A 324 2.20 7.30 -14.70
N ARG A 325 3.27 6.53 -14.90
CA ARG A 325 3.46 5.21 -14.33
C ARG A 325 4.74 5.23 -13.51
N ILE A 326 4.61 5.01 -12.21
CA ILE A 326 5.71 5.02 -11.26
C ILE A 326 5.93 3.58 -10.83
N LEU A 327 7.13 3.06 -11.10
CA LEU A 327 7.57 1.73 -10.69
C LEU A 327 8.55 1.89 -9.52
N LEU A 328 8.19 1.33 -8.36
CA LEU A 328 8.96 1.45 -7.13
C LEU A 328 9.74 0.17 -6.85
N SER A 329 11.04 0.31 -6.68
CA SER A 329 11.92 -0.79 -6.30
C SER A 329 11.92 -0.99 -4.79
N GLY A 330 11.96 -2.26 -4.36
CA GLY A 330 12.18 -2.61 -2.97
C GLY A 330 13.66 -2.55 -2.60
N GLU A 331 13.95 -2.45 -1.30
CA GLU A 331 15.27 -2.52 -0.72
C GLU A 331 15.42 -3.78 0.12
N LEU A 332 16.60 -4.42 0.06
CA LEU A 332 16.88 -5.59 0.88
C LEU A 332 17.26 -5.16 2.31
N VAL A 333 16.50 -5.63 3.26
CA VAL A 333 16.77 -5.45 4.70
C VAL A 333 17.34 -6.76 5.24
N VAL A 334 18.66 -6.80 5.38
CA VAL A 334 19.38 -7.97 5.86
C VAL A 334 19.30 -8.09 7.38
N ARG A 335 18.95 -9.30 7.84
CA ARG A 335 18.89 -9.65 9.25
C ARG A 335 19.53 -11.04 9.48
N GLU A 336 19.03 -11.79 10.46
CA GLU A 336 19.66 -13.03 10.93
C GLU A 336 19.18 -14.30 10.21
N SER A 337 18.00 -14.27 9.57
CA SER A 337 17.39 -15.46 8.96
C SER A 337 18.02 -15.88 7.62
N ALA A 338 18.86 -15.03 7.03
CA ALA A 338 19.51 -15.32 5.76
C ALA A 338 20.81 -14.51 5.59
#